data_108ddb891e9e8a0d438015ddb54196fe
#
_entry.id   108ddb891e9e8a0d438015ddb54196fe
#
_cell.length_a   1.000
_cell.length_b   1.000
_cell.length_c   1.000
_cell.angle_alpha   90.00
_cell.angle_beta   90.00
_cell.angle_gamma   90.00
#
_symmetry.space_group_name_H-M   'P 1'
#
loop_
_entity.id
_entity.type
_entity.pdbx_description
1 polymer ?
#
loop_
_entity_poly.entity_id
_entity_poly.type
_entity_poly.pdbx_seq_one_letter_code
_entity_poly.pdbx_strand_id
1 'polypeptide(L)'
;MKKCSVILAAVMAAALCAPAVSQIAAQAAEDAPVVGFWSTEEGVTERPIADGTTETYAESDRKWQGLPTIAVTPGGRMWCAWQTGDAIEGSEGPNNYDVMYYSDDNGKTWSNEYMIWDVPDDSVRLADPRLFYDQFGKLWLVLIRGGLKGAYAVEMKNPDCEDPARNLETGEPISWMKAPPAHRPTILSNGYWITPVEVDTDAQQTYICRPDNDAGKYPWTTTTSQPAVTAYPDNKTFGEAQIVELSDGSLMMLSRLPRDCGGGMEISYSYDYGTSWTPYKADNGVPYISPSSKFHIQRLESGAILMITHATTADREQLAAYLSYDDGKTYPYMLMLDDTDIRGSWRDFGVSYPEAAAQQGENGEIYIVYDAGRYGLKEIRMCVVTEEDIKAGKPVTQYCRMREQISKLGGYLDYVDTSEDYERYITVQPGTEKSAILAQLPASVTLIGEDGSQLPLTGEWECLDYAKNIEGRYTFEFSGKVTGKAQDLYSLLKVYVTVAAEKEEPSDPSDPSDPGTPEKPSDPADQKDNGWIIGVSVGGAAIVLCALVAAVIVIRKKHSASRKK
;
A
#
# COMPACT_ATOMS: atom_id res chain seq x y z
N MET A 1 -25.67 -4.50 65.47
CA MET A 1 -25.81 -5.17 64.16
C MET A 1 -26.47 -4.28 63.07
N LYS A 2 -27.19 -3.18 63.35
CA LYS A 2 -27.84 -2.35 62.31
C LYS A 2 -26.92 -1.27 61.66
N LYS A 3 -25.75 -0.97 62.22
CA LYS A 3 -24.82 0.02 61.65
C LYS A 3 -23.81 -0.54 60.63
N CYS A 4 -23.53 -1.84 60.65
CA CYS A 4 -22.64 -2.46 59.68
C CYS A 4 -23.31 -2.72 58.34
N SER A 5 -24.62 -2.92 58.29
CA SER A 5 -25.35 -3.20 57.04
C SER A 5 -25.48 -1.97 56.13
N VAL A 6 -25.48 -0.76 56.70
CA VAL A 6 -25.58 0.49 55.89
C VAL A 6 -24.24 0.85 55.24
N ILE A 7 -23.13 0.57 55.93
CA ILE A 7 -21.80 0.83 55.37
C ILE A 7 -21.47 -0.15 54.23
N LEU A 8 -21.89 -1.42 54.35
CA LEU A 8 -21.69 -2.41 53.33
C LEU A 8 -22.51 -2.12 52.05
N ALA A 9 -23.74 -1.61 52.23
CA ALA A 9 -24.59 -1.22 51.08
C ALA A 9 -24.03 0.04 50.35
N ALA A 10 -23.46 0.98 51.10
CA ALA A 10 -22.83 2.17 50.50
C ALA A 10 -21.53 1.86 49.75
N VAL A 11 -20.73 0.91 50.27
CA VAL A 11 -19.49 0.45 49.58
C VAL A 11 -19.84 -0.39 48.35
N MET A 12 -20.88 -1.24 48.39
CA MET A 12 -21.32 -1.97 47.18
C MET A 12 -21.96 -1.05 46.15
N ALA A 13 -22.68 -0.01 46.54
CA ALA A 13 -23.19 0.98 45.56
C ALA A 13 -22.08 1.81 44.92
N ALA A 14 -21.03 2.17 45.65
CA ALA A 14 -19.87 2.86 45.12
C ALA A 14 -19.03 1.95 44.19
N ALA A 15 -18.91 0.66 44.49
CA ALA A 15 -18.21 -0.32 43.63
C ALA A 15 -18.95 -0.65 42.34
N LEU A 16 -20.29 -0.54 42.34
CA LEU A 16 -21.12 -0.76 41.14
C LEU A 16 -21.23 0.48 40.26
N CYS A 17 -20.97 1.69 40.80
CA CYS A 17 -20.99 2.92 40.00
C CYS A 17 -19.63 3.23 39.35
N ALA A 18 -18.52 2.75 39.91
CA ALA A 18 -17.19 3.04 39.36
C ALA A 18 -16.99 2.52 37.91
N PRO A 19 -17.39 1.29 37.51
CA PRO A 19 -17.29 0.85 36.14
C PRO A 19 -18.28 1.55 35.19
N ALA A 20 -19.44 1.98 35.67
CA ALA A 20 -20.41 2.72 34.85
C ALA A 20 -19.94 4.16 34.58
N VAL A 21 -19.30 4.81 35.53
CA VAL A 21 -18.76 6.16 35.32
C VAL A 21 -17.53 6.13 34.40
N SER A 22 -16.67 5.11 34.50
CA SER A 22 -15.55 4.95 33.59
C SER A 22 -16.00 4.56 32.17
N GLN A 23 -17.06 3.75 32.03
CA GLN A 23 -17.66 3.44 30.73
C GLN A 23 -18.35 4.66 30.11
N ILE A 24 -19.05 5.48 30.89
CA ILE A 24 -19.68 6.71 30.38
C ILE A 24 -18.62 7.75 29.99
N ALA A 25 -17.54 7.88 30.74
CA ALA A 25 -16.44 8.76 30.38
C ALA A 25 -15.67 8.26 29.14
N ALA A 26 -15.44 6.95 29.01
CA ALA A 26 -14.87 6.34 27.82
C ALA A 26 -15.81 6.49 26.60
N GLN A 27 -17.11 6.33 26.79
CA GLN A 27 -18.11 6.53 25.74
C GLN A 27 -18.17 7.99 25.27
N ALA A 28 -18.05 8.95 26.19
CA ALA A 28 -18.05 10.38 25.85
C ALA A 28 -16.79 10.79 25.06
N ALA A 29 -15.63 10.20 25.35
CA ALA A 29 -14.40 10.39 24.58
C ALA A 29 -14.48 9.71 23.19
N GLU A 30 -15.22 8.61 23.07
CA GLU A 30 -15.47 7.94 21.78
C GLU A 30 -16.38 8.74 20.83
N ASP A 31 -17.22 9.63 21.38
CA ASP A 31 -18.21 10.40 20.62
C ASP A 31 -17.78 11.85 20.35
N ALA A 32 -16.54 12.23 20.67
CA ALA A 32 -16.02 13.57 20.37
C ALA A 32 -16.04 13.83 18.86
N PRO A 33 -16.72 14.88 18.38
CA PRO A 33 -16.82 15.16 16.95
C PRO A 33 -15.48 15.62 16.38
N VAL A 34 -15.18 15.24 15.16
CA VAL A 34 -14.08 15.82 14.40
C VAL A 34 -14.46 17.23 13.93
N VAL A 35 -13.47 18.10 13.78
CA VAL A 35 -13.64 19.47 13.28
C VAL A 35 -12.65 19.69 12.15
N GLY A 36 -13.10 20.44 11.13
CA GLY A 36 -12.27 20.85 10.00
C GLY A 36 -12.15 22.37 9.94
N PHE A 37 -10.96 22.87 9.64
CA PHE A 37 -10.70 24.30 9.46
C PHE A 37 -9.53 24.50 8.49
N TRP A 38 -9.46 25.68 7.90
CA TRP A 38 -8.40 26.05 6.99
C TRP A 38 -7.25 26.74 7.71
N SER A 39 -6.02 26.34 7.39
CA SER A 39 -4.81 27.06 7.76
C SER A 39 -4.35 27.90 6.56
N THR A 40 -3.95 29.14 6.81
CA THR A 40 -3.34 30.03 5.83
C THR A 40 -1.90 30.32 6.23
N GLU A 41 -1.05 30.70 5.28
CA GLU A 41 0.36 31.07 5.58
C GLU A 41 0.49 32.19 6.62
N GLU A 42 -0.52 33.09 6.73
CA GLU A 42 -0.54 34.21 7.67
C GLU A 42 -1.15 33.87 9.04
N GLY A 43 -1.85 32.76 9.16
CA GLY A 43 -2.60 32.38 10.35
C GLY A 43 -2.48 30.89 10.66
N VAL A 44 -1.35 30.51 11.28
CA VAL A 44 -1.24 29.19 11.88
C VAL A 44 -2.25 29.10 13.00
N THR A 45 -3.25 28.24 12.85
CA THR A 45 -4.26 28.04 13.89
C THR A 45 -3.62 27.27 15.04
N GLU A 46 -3.80 27.79 16.25
CA GLU A 46 -3.34 27.19 17.47
C GLU A 46 -4.54 26.61 18.25
N ARG A 47 -4.34 25.46 18.83
CA ARG A 47 -5.31 24.80 19.69
C ARG A 47 -4.75 24.63 21.10
N PRO A 48 -5.45 25.11 22.16
CA PRO A 48 -5.06 24.83 23.54
C PRO A 48 -5.15 23.32 23.82
N ILE A 49 -4.13 22.77 24.47
CA ILE A 49 -4.09 21.40 24.92
C ILE A 49 -4.43 21.32 26.42
N ALA A 50 -4.89 20.14 26.87
CA ALA A 50 -5.33 19.94 28.26
C ALA A 50 -4.23 20.15 29.31
N ASP A 51 -2.95 20.04 28.93
CA ASP A 51 -1.80 20.28 29.81
C ASP A 51 -1.42 21.77 29.94
N GLY A 52 -2.15 22.67 29.26
CA GLY A 52 -1.92 24.12 29.26
C GLY A 52 -0.92 24.60 28.22
N THR A 53 -0.42 23.72 27.33
CA THR A 53 0.34 24.10 26.15
C THR A 53 -0.59 24.42 24.98
N THR A 54 -0.04 24.80 23.83
CA THR A 54 -0.79 25.05 22.60
C THR A 54 -0.19 24.21 21.51
N GLU A 55 -1.03 23.42 20.84
CA GLU A 55 -0.64 22.72 19.63
C GLU A 55 -0.72 23.67 18.43
N THR A 56 0.28 23.63 17.56
CA THR A 56 0.31 24.38 16.32
C THR A 56 0.21 23.44 15.14
N TYR A 57 -0.39 23.91 14.05
CA TYR A 57 -0.58 23.14 12.83
C TYR A 57 0.38 23.56 11.72
N ALA A 58 1.42 24.33 12.05
CA ALA A 58 2.43 24.78 11.11
C ALA A 58 3.24 23.58 10.58
N GLU A 59 3.62 23.61 9.30
CA GLU A 59 4.45 22.57 8.71
C GLU A 59 5.78 22.41 9.45
N SER A 60 6.37 23.52 9.96
CA SER A 60 7.61 23.51 10.73
C SER A 60 7.53 22.67 12.01
N ASP A 61 6.34 22.49 12.58
CA ASP A 61 6.12 21.80 13.85
C ASP A 61 5.78 20.33 13.67
N ARG A 62 5.46 19.91 12.44
CA ARG A 62 5.17 18.52 12.11
C ARG A 62 6.43 17.66 12.18
N LYS A 63 6.38 16.58 12.95
CA LYS A 63 7.52 15.67 13.17
C LYS A 63 7.60 14.55 12.14
N TRP A 64 6.48 14.22 11.53
CA TRP A 64 6.35 13.20 10.50
C TRP A 64 5.13 13.47 9.64
N GLN A 65 5.01 12.73 8.53
CA GLN A 65 3.80 12.64 7.71
C GLN A 65 3.77 11.33 6.95
N GLY A 66 2.56 10.82 6.65
CA GLY A 66 2.38 9.56 5.92
C GLY A 66 0.93 9.16 5.73
N LEU A 67 0.72 8.00 5.19
CA LEU A 67 -0.58 7.37 4.95
C LEU A 67 -1.51 8.21 4.04
N PRO A 68 -1.06 8.60 2.85
CA PRO A 68 -1.85 9.45 1.98
C PRO A 68 -3.02 8.72 1.33
N THR A 69 -4.04 9.49 0.97
CA THR A 69 -5.18 9.09 0.15
C THR A 69 -5.45 10.16 -0.92
N ILE A 70 -6.04 9.79 -2.05
CA ILE A 70 -6.30 10.70 -3.16
C ILE A 70 -7.67 10.44 -3.78
N ALA A 71 -8.34 11.53 -4.20
CA ALA A 71 -9.50 11.48 -5.06
C ALA A 71 -9.42 12.57 -6.14
N VAL A 72 -9.99 12.28 -7.31
CA VAL A 72 -10.10 13.23 -8.42
C VAL A 72 -11.58 13.52 -8.65
N THR A 73 -11.94 14.79 -8.69
CA THR A 73 -13.31 15.22 -8.91
C THR A 73 -13.71 15.13 -10.39
N PRO A 74 -15.00 15.12 -10.72
CA PRO A 74 -15.44 15.25 -12.11
C PRO A 74 -14.97 16.53 -12.80
N GLY A 75 -14.69 17.60 -12.05
CA GLY A 75 -14.10 18.85 -12.55
C GLY A 75 -12.60 18.76 -12.82
N GLY A 76 -11.96 17.65 -12.43
CA GLY A 76 -10.53 17.42 -12.59
C GLY A 76 -9.67 17.90 -11.41
N ARG A 77 -10.28 18.49 -10.37
CA ARG A 77 -9.55 18.83 -9.15
C ARG A 77 -9.12 17.57 -8.42
N MET A 78 -7.88 17.55 -7.97
CA MET A 78 -7.34 16.50 -7.13
C MET A 78 -7.36 16.92 -5.67
N TRP A 79 -7.85 16.04 -4.80
CA TRP A 79 -7.78 16.18 -3.35
C TRP A 79 -6.86 15.09 -2.81
N CYS A 80 -5.87 15.48 -2.01
CA CYS A 80 -4.98 14.55 -1.33
C CYS A 80 -5.01 14.85 0.18
N ALA A 81 -5.19 13.81 0.99
CA ALA A 81 -5.17 13.92 2.44
C ALA A 81 -4.19 12.92 3.04
N TRP A 82 -3.59 13.26 4.18
CA TRP A 82 -2.68 12.38 4.91
C TRP A 82 -2.60 12.73 6.38
N GLN A 83 -2.15 11.79 7.17
CA GLN A 83 -1.91 11.96 8.60
C GLN A 83 -0.55 12.63 8.84
N THR A 84 -0.49 13.53 9.82
CA THR A 84 0.71 14.27 10.23
C THR A 84 0.64 14.68 11.70
N GLY A 85 1.61 15.45 12.15
CA GLY A 85 1.64 16.07 13.49
C GLY A 85 2.82 15.62 14.34
N ASP A 86 2.58 15.38 15.63
CA ASP A 86 3.60 15.01 16.59
C ASP A 86 4.05 13.54 16.40
N ALA A 87 5.25 13.23 16.89
CA ALA A 87 5.80 11.88 16.88
C ALA A 87 6.36 11.53 18.26
N ILE A 88 5.96 10.38 18.78
CA ILE A 88 6.51 9.84 20.02
C ILE A 88 7.53 8.75 19.69
N GLU A 89 8.80 8.99 20.03
CA GLU A 89 9.90 8.04 19.84
C GLU A 89 9.98 7.43 18.41
N GLY A 90 9.65 8.24 17.37
CA GLY A 90 9.63 7.80 15.98
C GLY A 90 8.44 6.90 15.66
N SER A 91 7.31 7.10 16.33
CA SER A 91 6.02 6.50 16.05
C SER A 91 4.96 7.58 15.97
N GLU A 92 3.78 7.22 15.47
CA GLU A 92 2.60 8.07 15.46
C GLU A 92 2.23 8.49 16.88
N GLY A 93 2.04 9.79 17.09
CA GLY A 93 1.74 10.40 18.40
C GLY A 93 0.25 10.51 18.69
N PRO A 94 -0.14 10.79 19.94
CA PRO A 94 -1.53 11.01 20.30
C PRO A 94 -2.12 12.28 19.67
N ASN A 95 -1.29 13.29 19.39
CA ASN A 95 -1.69 14.58 18.82
C ASN A 95 -1.56 14.57 17.29
N ASN A 96 -1.84 13.43 16.65
CA ASN A 96 -1.88 13.38 15.20
C ASN A 96 -3.24 13.85 14.69
N TYR A 97 -3.20 14.55 13.58
CA TYR A 97 -4.31 15.10 12.85
C TYR A 97 -4.15 14.81 11.35
N ASP A 98 -5.20 15.02 10.58
CA ASP A 98 -5.18 14.85 9.14
C ASP A 98 -5.15 16.21 8.45
N VAL A 99 -4.39 16.31 7.36
CA VAL A 99 -4.34 17.49 6.49
C VAL A 99 -4.82 17.13 5.10
N MET A 100 -5.40 18.09 4.40
CA MET A 100 -5.92 17.92 3.06
C MET A 100 -5.55 19.11 2.17
N TYR A 101 -4.93 18.80 1.03
CA TYR A 101 -4.49 19.74 0.00
C TYR A 101 -5.26 19.49 -1.30
N TYR A 102 -5.27 20.47 -2.20
CA TYR A 102 -5.84 20.30 -3.52
C TYR A 102 -4.91 20.79 -4.63
N SER A 103 -5.16 20.29 -5.84
CA SER A 103 -4.47 20.69 -7.07
C SER A 103 -5.50 20.86 -8.19
N ASP A 104 -5.35 21.94 -8.98
CA ASP A 104 -6.18 22.26 -10.14
C ASP A 104 -5.45 22.08 -11.48
N ASP A 105 -4.20 21.60 -11.46
CA ASP A 105 -3.35 21.47 -12.63
C ASP A 105 -2.83 20.05 -12.86
N ASN A 106 -3.66 19.07 -12.50
CA ASN A 106 -3.36 17.65 -12.61
C ASN A 106 -2.18 17.22 -11.72
N GLY A 107 -2.07 17.80 -10.51
CA GLY A 107 -1.08 17.44 -9.50
C GLY A 107 0.32 18.00 -9.73
N LYS A 108 0.51 18.96 -10.67
CA LYS A 108 1.81 19.61 -10.90
C LYS A 108 2.16 20.61 -9.79
N THR A 109 1.14 21.30 -9.29
CA THR A 109 1.26 22.18 -8.12
C THR A 109 0.12 21.89 -7.14
N TRP A 110 0.38 22.09 -5.86
CA TRP A 110 -0.56 21.88 -4.78
C TRP A 110 -0.82 23.19 -4.03
N SER A 111 -2.00 23.30 -3.42
CA SER A 111 -2.40 24.51 -2.69
C SER A 111 -1.43 24.83 -1.55
N ASN A 112 -1.16 26.13 -1.33
CA ASN A 112 -0.43 26.58 -0.15
C ASN A 112 -1.33 26.62 1.10
N GLU A 113 -2.63 26.78 0.91
CA GLU A 113 -3.64 26.65 1.95
C GLU A 113 -4.06 25.18 2.06
N TYR A 114 -4.24 24.69 3.26
CA TYR A 114 -4.65 23.32 3.53
C TYR A 114 -5.72 23.23 4.60
N MET A 115 -6.59 22.25 4.46
CA MET A 115 -7.59 21.96 5.45
C MET A 115 -7.03 20.99 6.49
N ILE A 116 -7.29 21.30 7.76
CA ILE A 116 -6.91 20.49 8.91
C ILE A 116 -8.17 19.83 9.44
N TRP A 117 -8.09 18.54 9.72
CA TRP A 117 -9.11 17.77 10.42
C TRP A 117 -8.53 17.25 11.72
N ASP A 118 -9.22 17.51 12.82
CA ASP A 118 -8.74 17.10 14.13
C ASP A 118 -9.88 16.76 15.09
N VAL A 119 -9.56 16.05 16.16
CA VAL A 119 -10.47 15.79 17.28
C VAL A 119 -10.14 16.78 18.38
N PRO A 120 -11.12 17.53 18.90
CA PRO A 120 -10.88 18.51 19.98
C PRO A 120 -10.32 17.91 21.28
N ASP A 121 -10.31 16.61 21.42
CA ASP A 121 -9.79 15.87 22.58
C ASP A 121 -8.48 15.15 22.21
N ASP A 122 -7.37 15.59 22.78
CA ASP A 122 -6.01 15.07 22.57
C ASP A 122 -5.82 13.62 23.00
N SER A 123 -6.81 13.00 23.63
CA SER A 123 -6.78 11.57 23.96
C SER A 123 -7.04 10.66 22.76
N VAL A 124 -7.50 11.24 21.63
CA VAL A 124 -7.88 10.50 20.42
C VAL A 124 -7.22 11.13 19.20
N ARG A 125 -6.22 10.47 18.65
CA ARG A 125 -5.61 10.90 17.39
C ARG A 125 -6.53 10.61 16.20
N LEU A 126 -6.44 11.41 15.14
CA LEU A 126 -6.85 11.00 13.80
C LEU A 126 -5.73 10.22 13.11
N ALA A 127 -6.12 9.30 12.26
CA ALA A 127 -5.21 8.42 11.57
C ALA A 127 -5.78 8.04 10.19
N ASP A 128 -4.90 7.77 9.26
CA ASP A 128 -5.19 7.00 8.05
C ASP A 128 -6.44 7.47 7.28
N PRO A 129 -6.52 8.75 6.83
CA PRO A 129 -7.71 9.27 6.17
C PRO A 129 -8.02 8.49 4.89
N ARG A 130 -9.32 8.48 4.47
CA ARG A 130 -9.76 7.86 3.21
C ARG A 130 -10.64 8.82 2.44
N LEU A 131 -10.25 9.09 1.20
CA LEU A 131 -11.06 9.80 0.24
C LEU A 131 -11.71 8.82 -0.72
N PHE A 132 -13.02 8.91 -0.96
CA PHE A 132 -13.66 8.11 -1.98
C PHE A 132 -14.92 8.77 -2.53
N TYR A 133 -15.19 8.53 -3.81
CA TYR A 133 -16.46 8.83 -4.44
C TYR A 133 -17.40 7.65 -4.33
N ASP A 134 -18.64 7.92 -3.94
CA ASP A 134 -19.69 6.93 -4.00
C ASP A 134 -20.38 6.89 -5.39
N GLN A 135 -21.24 5.91 -5.60
CA GLN A 135 -22.00 5.77 -6.87
C GLN A 135 -23.05 6.87 -7.09
N PHE A 136 -23.28 7.73 -6.11
CA PHE A 136 -24.19 8.88 -6.20
C PHE A 136 -23.45 10.17 -6.56
N GLY A 137 -22.14 10.10 -6.75
CA GLY A 137 -21.27 11.23 -7.08
C GLY A 137 -20.90 12.10 -5.88
N LYS A 138 -21.00 11.59 -4.66
CA LYS A 138 -20.58 12.29 -3.45
C LYS A 138 -19.14 11.93 -3.11
N LEU A 139 -18.36 12.95 -2.79
CA LEU A 139 -17.00 12.79 -2.24
C LEU A 139 -17.07 12.73 -0.72
N TRP A 140 -16.55 11.66 -0.18
CA TRP A 140 -16.44 11.43 1.26
C TRP A 140 -15.00 11.50 1.73
N LEU A 141 -14.77 12.15 2.87
CA LEU A 141 -13.57 12.02 3.66
C LEU A 141 -13.89 11.20 4.91
N VAL A 142 -13.29 10.02 5.02
CA VAL A 142 -13.41 9.15 6.19
C VAL A 142 -12.20 9.37 7.08
N LEU A 143 -12.43 9.74 8.33
CA LEU A 143 -11.44 10.09 9.33
C LEU A 143 -11.44 9.00 10.40
N ILE A 144 -10.33 8.28 10.51
CA ILE A 144 -10.20 7.14 11.41
C ILE A 144 -9.75 7.62 12.78
N ARG A 145 -10.43 7.17 13.83
CA ARG A 145 -10.02 7.42 15.21
C ARG A 145 -9.04 6.36 15.67
N GLY A 146 -7.85 6.77 16.07
CA GLY A 146 -6.81 5.88 16.54
C GLY A 146 -7.23 5.04 17.75
N GLY A 147 -6.55 3.91 17.95
CA GLY A 147 -6.87 2.96 19.01
C GLY A 147 -8.13 2.15 18.76
N LEU A 148 -8.44 1.82 17.50
CA LEU A 148 -9.58 1.00 17.07
C LEU A 148 -10.96 1.55 17.49
N LYS A 149 -11.08 2.89 17.57
CA LYS A 149 -12.29 3.56 18.04
C LYS A 149 -13.32 3.88 16.95
N GLY A 150 -13.15 3.35 15.73
CA GLY A 150 -14.06 3.55 14.62
C GLY A 150 -13.71 4.77 13.76
N ALA A 151 -14.69 5.31 13.03
CA ALA A 151 -14.47 6.38 12.07
C ALA A 151 -15.65 7.35 12.01
N TYR A 152 -15.35 8.61 11.64
CA TYR A 152 -16.30 9.57 11.14
C TYR A 152 -16.20 9.67 9.61
N ALA A 153 -17.29 10.09 8.97
CA ALA A 153 -17.26 10.49 7.56
C ALA A 153 -17.82 11.91 7.40
N VAL A 154 -17.21 12.66 6.50
CA VAL A 154 -17.61 14.01 6.14
C VAL A 154 -17.86 14.08 4.64
N GLU A 155 -19.04 14.55 4.23
CA GLU A 155 -19.34 14.79 2.82
C GLU A 155 -18.70 16.11 2.37
N MET A 156 -17.92 16.08 1.28
CA MET A 156 -17.42 17.24 0.57
C MET A 156 -18.46 17.63 -0.48
N LYS A 157 -19.34 18.62 -0.19
CA LYS A 157 -20.56 18.88 -0.99
C LYS A 157 -20.29 19.52 -2.34
N ASN A 158 -19.30 20.40 -2.42
CA ASN A 158 -18.94 21.15 -3.63
C ASN A 158 -17.42 21.12 -3.88
N PRO A 159 -16.83 19.91 -4.06
CA PRO A 159 -15.38 19.77 -4.09
C PRO A 159 -14.68 20.48 -5.26
N ASP A 160 -15.44 20.92 -6.28
CA ASP A 160 -14.96 21.70 -7.43
C ASP A 160 -15.23 23.20 -7.29
N CYS A 161 -15.54 23.71 -6.08
CA CYS A 161 -15.81 25.12 -5.88
C CYS A 161 -14.58 25.98 -6.18
N GLU A 162 -14.82 27.22 -6.67
CA GLU A 162 -13.74 28.21 -6.79
C GLU A 162 -13.29 28.63 -5.38
N ASP A 163 -11.95 28.74 -5.18
CA ASP A 163 -11.34 29.12 -3.90
C ASP A 163 -11.82 28.24 -2.72
N PRO A 164 -11.37 26.96 -2.65
CA PRO A 164 -11.86 26.04 -1.62
C PRO A 164 -11.68 26.52 -0.18
N ALA A 165 -10.64 27.27 0.12
CA ALA A 165 -10.42 27.80 1.46
C ALA A 165 -11.54 28.74 1.96
N ARG A 166 -12.32 29.32 1.03
CA ARG A 166 -13.44 30.19 1.36
C ARG A 166 -14.81 29.60 1.05
N ASN A 167 -14.89 28.74 0.06
CA ASN A 167 -16.16 28.35 -0.52
C ASN A 167 -16.47 26.85 -0.38
N LEU A 168 -15.53 26.03 0.08
CA LEU A 168 -15.79 24.62 0.29
C LEU A 168 -16.87 24.40 1.35
N GLU A 169 -17.92 23.70 0.98
CA GLU A 169 -18.97 23.28 1.87
C GLU A 169 -18.78 21.83 2.29
N THR A 170 -18.77 21.58 3.59
CA THR A 170 -18.73 20.23 4.15
C THR A 170 -20.05 19.85 4.79
N GLY A 171 -20.36 18.56 4.84
CA GLY A 171 -21.44 18.05 5.69
C GLY A 171 -21.02 18.07 7.16
N GLU A 172 -22.00 17.90 8.04
CA GLU A 172 -21.70 17.58 9.44
C GLU A 172 -21.03 16.21 9.51
N PRO A 173 -20.00 16.05 10.35
CA PRO A 173 -19.38 14.74 10.57
C PRO A 173 -20.41 13.74 11.10
N ILE A 174 -20.53 12.62 10.41
CA ILE A 174 -21.41 11.52 10.85
C ILE A 174 -20.58 10.37 11.41
N SER A 175 -21.08 9.71 12.44
CA SER A 175 -20.48 8.46 12.92
C SER A 175 -20.61 7.42 11.81
N TRP A 176 -19.48 7.05 11.20
CA TRP A 176 -19.46 6.20 10.01
C TRP A 176 -19.56 4.72 10.37
N MET A 177 -18.65 4.25 11.20
CA MET A 177 -18.67 2.89 11.71
C MET A 177 -17.92 2.77 13.05
N LYS A 178 -18.24 1.73 13.81
CA LYS A 178 -17.66 1.53 15.15
C LYS A 178 -16.25 0.94 15.13
N ALA A 179 -15.90 0.23 14.06
CA ALA A 179 -14.54 -0.26 13.83
C ALA A 179 -13.88 0.55 12.71
N PRO A 180 -12.56 0.81 12.75
CA PRO A 180 -11.87 1.54 11.72
C PRO A 180 -11.86 0.74 10.41
N PRO A 181 -12.23 1.37 9.27
CA PRO A 181 -12.11 0.71 7.97
C PRO A 181 -10.63 0.56 7.60
N ALA A 182 -10.23 -0.63 7.20
CA ALA A 182 -8.87 -0.89 6.75
C ALA A 182 -8.53 -0.19 5.43
N HIS A 183 -9.55 0.09 4.61
CA HIS A 183 -9.45 0.77 3.33
C HIS A 183 -10.75 1.53 3.01
N ARG A 184 -10.75 2.35 1.94
CA ARG A 184 -12.00 2.90 1.42
C ARG A 184 -12.97 1.77 1.03
N PRO A 185 -14.29 1.97 1.10
CA PRO A 185 -15.24 0.96 0.69
C PRO A 185 -15.07 0.55 -0.77
N THR A 186 -15.17 -0.74 -1.06
CA THR A 186 -15.37 -1.25 -2.41
C THR A 186 -16.85 -1.19 -2.74
N ILE A 187 -17.20 -0.47 -3.82
CA ILE A 187 -18.57 -0.40 -4.33
C ILE A 187 -18.78 -1.61 -5.22
N LEU A 188 -19.72 -2.48 -4.84
CA LEU A 188 -20.01 -3.70 -5.57
C LEU A 188 -20.99 -3.44 -6.73
N SER A 189 -20.96 -4.29 -7.74
CA SER A 189 -21.85 -4.21 -8.91
C SER A 189 -23.34 -4.24 -8.57
N ASN A 190 -23.70 -4.80 -7.41
CA ASN A 190 -25.07 -4.81 -6.89
C ASN A 190 -25.45 -3.53 -6.12
N GLY A 191 -24.56 -2.52 -6.05
CA GLY A 191 -24.76 -1.25 -5.36
C GLY A 191 -24.52 -1.26 -3.86
N TYR A 192 -24.13 -2.39 -3.27
CA TYR A 192 -23.69 -2.45 -1.87
C TYR A 192 -22.24 -1.96 -1.75
N TRP A 193 -21.91 -1.47 -0.57
CA TRP A 193 -20.51 -1.18 -0.20
C TRP A 193 -20.00 -2.24 0.76
N ILE A 194 -18.77 -2.64 0.58
CA ILE A 194 -18.08 -3.57 1.48
C ILE A 194 -16.70 -3.04 1.84
N THR A 195 -16.33 -3.17 3.09
CA THR A 195 -14.97 -2.83 3.56
C THR A 195 -14.53 -3.80 4.65
N PRO A 196 -13.27 -4.25 4.63
CA PRO A 196 -12.65 -4.89 5.78
C PRO A 196 -12.46 -3.83 6.88
N VAL A 197 -12.50 -4.26 8.13
CA VAL A 197 -12.25 -3.38 9.28
C VAL A 197 -11.16 -3.96 10.16
N GLU A 198 -10.43 -3.09 10.81
CA GLU A 198 -9.45 -3.46 11.81
C GLU A 198 -10.18 -3.77 13.12
N VAL A 199 -9.88 -4.92 13.70
CA VAL A 199 -10.42 -5.34 14.98
C VAL A 199 -9.31 -5.97 15.82
N ASP A 200 -9.39 -5.77 17.12
CA ASP A 200 -8.44 -6.37 18.08
C ASP A 200 -8.79 -7.84 18.33
N THR A 201 -8.86 -8.61 17.23
CA THR A 201 -9.16 -10.06 17.28
C THR A 201 -8.33 -10.78 16.20
N ASP A 202 -8.20 -12.08 16.37
CA ASP A 202 -7.45 -12.95 15.47
C ASP A 202 -8.12 -13.15 14.07
N ALA A 203 -9.21 -12.44 13.79
CA ALA A 203 -9.98 -12.62 12.57
C ALA A 203 -10.34 -11.27 11.95
N GLN A 204 -10.09 -11.13 10.64
CA GLN A 204 -10.52 -9.98 9.86
C GLN A 204 -12.05 -9.94 9.78
N GLN A 205 -12.67 -8.83 10.15
CA GLN A 205 -14.10 -8.61 9.96
C GLN A 205 -14.36 -7.79 8.69
N THR A 206 -15.52 -8.02 8.08
CA THR A 206 -16.01 -7.19 6.99
C THR A 206 -17.34 -6.55 7.37
N TYR A 207 -17.51 -5.30 6.96
CA TYR A 207 -18.75 -4.57 7.09
C TYR A 207 -19.37 -4.37 5.71
N ILE A 208 -20.68 -4.56 5.62
CA ILE A 208 -21.48 -4.30 4.43
C ILE A 208 -22.46 -3.16 4.72
N CYS A 209 -22.60 -2.26 3.77
CA CYS A 209 -23.57 -1.18 3.79
C CYS A 209 -24.47 -1.28 2.56
N ARG A 210 -25.77 -1.14 2.76
CA ARG A 210 -26.73 -0.82 1.70
C ARG A 210 -27.06 0.66 1.82
N PRO A 211 -26.38 1.53 1.06
CA PRO A 211 -26.58 2.96 1.19
C PRO A 211 -28.00 3.35 0.74
N ASP A 212 -28.61 4.24 1.49
CA ASP A 212 -29.89 4.87 1.16
C ASP A 212 -29.65 6.38 1.01
N ASN A 213 -29.36 6.79 -0.23
CA ASN A 213 -29.03 8.18 -0.54
C ASN A 213 -30.21 9.13 -0.29
N ASP A 214 -31.44 8.69 -0.57
CA ASP A 214 -32.62 9.54 -0.41
C ASP A 214 -32.91 9.83 1.07
N ALA A 215 -32.65 8.86 1.94
CA ALA A 215 -32.76 9.04 3.39
C ALA A 215 -31.48 9.54 4.06
N GLY A 216 -30.38 9.70 3.33
CA GLY A 216 -29.07 10.07 3.87
C GLY A 216 -28.56 9.06 4.90
N LYS A 217 -28.82 7.76 4.70
CA LYS A 217 -28.49 6.70 5.65
C LYS A 217 -27.47 5.73 5.09
N TYR A 218 -26.49 5.42 5.92
CA TYR A 218 -25.39 4.52 5.59
C TYR A 218 -25.29 3.44 6.68
N PRO A 219 -26.23 2.46 6.69
CA PRO A 219 -26.33 1.46 7.76
C PRO A 219 -25.27 0.36 7.56
N TRP A 220 -24.12 0.52 8.17
CA TRP A 220 -23.08 -0.49 8.21
C TRP A 220 -23.45 -1.65 9.14
N THR A 221 -23.36 -2.86 8.63
CA THR A 221 -23.59 -4.09 9.39
C THR A 221 -22.42 -5.04 9.20
N THR A 222 -22.03 -5.73 10.26
CA THR A 222 -21.02 -6.81 10.18
C THR A 222 -21.58 -8.00 9.42
N THR A 223 -20.73 -8.64 8.64
CA THR A 223 -21.01 -9.96 8.10
C THR A 223 -20.94 -11.01 9.20
N THR A 224 -21.73 -12.07 9.09
CA THR A 224 -21.82 -13.11 10.13
C THR A 224 -20.68 -14.10 10.08
N SER A 225 -19.93 -14.16 8.99
CA SER A 225 -18.79 -15.05 8.84
C SER A 225 -17.57 -14.31 8.38
N GLN A 226 -16.45 -14.74 8.88
CA GLN A 226 -15.15 -14.13 8.68
C GLN A 226 -14.24 -15.17 8.06
N PRO A 227 -13.15 -14.76 7.38
CA PRO A 227 -12.07 -15.69 7.08
C PRO A 227 -11.59 -16.30 8.38
N ALA A 228 -11.93 -17.55 8.59
CA ALA A 228 -11.90 -18.15 9.93
C ALA A 228 -10.51 -18.53 10.42
N VAL A 229 -9.47 -18.52 9.56
CA VAL A 229 -8.14 -19.00 9.93
C VAL A 229 -7.09 -18.29 9.08
N THR A 230 -6.13 -17.67 9.72
CA THR A 230 -4.90 -17.23 9.06
C THR A 230 -4.06 -18.45 8.70
N ALA A 231 -3.22 -18.34 7.68
CA ALA A 231 -2.30 -19.41 7.30
C ALA A 231 -1.14 -19.60 8.31
N TYR A 232 -1.09 -18.79 9.38
CA TYR A 232 0.01 -18.76 10.34
C TYR A 232 -0.39 -19.26 11.73
N PRO A 233 0.56 -19.91 12.47
CA PRO A 233 0.27 -20.60 13.72
C PRO A 233 -0.33 -19.76 14.84
N ASP A 234 -0.06 -18.45 14.83
CA ASP A 234 -0.53 -17.54 15.88
C ASP A 234 -1.87 -16.86 15.55
N ASN A 235 -2.50 -17.22 14.42
CA ASN A 235 -3.78 -16.69 13.94
C ASN A 235 -3.83 -15.14 13.88
N LYS A 236 -2.69 -14.48 13.70
CA LYS A 236 -2.63 -13.03 13.65
C LYS A 236 -2.66 -12.54 12.22
N THR A 237 -3.75 -11.90 11.81
CA THR A 237 -3.74 -11.00 10.66
C THR A 237 -3.25 -9.64 11.13
N PHE A 238 -2.60 -8.89 10.24
CA PHE A 238 -2.20 -7.54 10.60
C PHE A 238 -3.35 -6.52 10.45
N GLY A 239 -4.47 -6.91 9.86
CA GLY A 239 -5.50 -5.98 9.41
C GLY A 239 -5.17 -5.41 8.03
N GLU A 240 -5.46 -4.15 7.76
CA GLU A 240 -5.17 -3.44 6.50
C GLU A 240 -5.55 -4.24 5.24
N ALA A 241 -6.62 -5.02 5.31
CA ALA A 241 -7.11 -5.81 4.19
C ALA A 241 -7.83 -4.94 3.16
N GLN A 242 -7.86 -5.40 1.91
CA GLN A 242 -8.59 -4.76 0.81
C GLN A 242 -9.38 -5.79 0.01
N ILE A 243 -10.48 -5.36 -0.59
CA ILE A 243 -11.37 -6.21 -1.36
C ILE A 243 -11.47 -5.69 -2.79
N VAL A 244 -11.48 -6.61 -3.76
CA VAL A 244 -11.81 -6.33 -5.15
C VAL A 244 -12.88 -7.32 -5.64
N GLU A 245 -13.87 -6.83 -6.40
CA GLU A 245 -14.87 -7.68 -7.07
C GLU A 245 -14.28 -8.24 -8.36
N LEU A 246 -14.37 -9.54 -8.56
CA LEU A 246 -13.89 -10.25 -9.75
C LEU A 246 -14.96 -10.22 -10.86
N SER A 247 -14.59 -10.59 -12.07
CA SER A 247 -15.46 -10.51 -13.25
C SER A 247 -16.68 -11.44 -13.16
N ASP A 248 -16.61 -12.50 -12.37
CA ASP A 248 -17.69 -13.44 -12.10
C ASP A 248 -18.62 -13.02 -10.94
N GLY A 249 -18.35 -11.84 -10.32
CA GLY A 249 -19.08 -11.32 -9.16
C GLY A 249 -18.61 -11.90 -7.81
N SER A 250 -17.64 -12.80 -7.80
CA SER A 250 -16.98 -13.20 -6.56
C SER A 250 -16.07 -12.08 -6.05
N LEU A 251 -15.72 -12.14 -4.76
CA LEU A 251 -14.87 -11.15 -4.13
C LEU A 251 -13.53 -11.79 -3.75
N MET A 252 -12.45 -11.09 -4.01
CA MET A 252 -11.12 -11.43 -3.50
C MET A 252 -10.72 -10.42 -2.42
N MET A 253 -10.37 -10.91 -1.25
CA MET A 253 -9.84 -10.11 -0.15
C MET A 253 -8.38 -10.48 0.07
N LEU A 254 -7.54 -9.47 0.09
CA LEU A 254 -6.13 -9.57 0.42
C LEU A 254 -5.89 -8.94 1.78
N SER A 255 -5.05 -9.56 2.60
CA SER A 255 -4.63 -9.03 3.90
C SER A 255 -3.11 -9.02 3.99
N ARG A 256 -2.58 -7.98 4.64
CA ARG A 256 -1.17 -7.83 4.92
C ARG A 256 -0.70 -8.86 5.94
N LEU A 257 0.46 -9.48 5.70
CA LEU A 257 1.11 -10.36 6.67
C LEU A 257 2.10 -9.61 7.55
N PRO A 258 2.23 -10.00 8.83
CA PRO A 258 3.31 -9.53 9.69
C PRO A 258 4.70 -9.88 9.12
N ARG A 259 5.70 -9.04 9.42
CA ARG A 259 7.07 -9.21 8.93
C ARG A 259 7.74 -10.51 9.39
N ASP A 260 7.46 -10.94 10.60
CA ASP A 260 7.96 -12.20 11.19
C ASP A 260 7.36 -13.45 10.54
N CYS A 261 6.32 -13.30 9.73
CA CYS A 261 5.73 -14.35 8.90
C CYS A 261 6.40 -14.50 7.51
N GLY A 262 7.51 -13.82 7.26
CA GLY A 262 8.28 -13.93 6.01
C GLY A 262 7.83 -13.00 4.89
N GLY A 263 6.91 -12.09 5.16
CA GLY A 263 6.33 -11.20 4.17
C GLY A 263 5.30 -11.90 3.27
N GLY A 264 4.69 -11.15 2.37
CA GLY A 264 3.62 -11.64 1.51
C GLY A 264 2.24 -11.18 1.94
N MET A 265 1.21 -11.82 1.40
CA MET A 265 -0.19 -11.51 1.66
C MET A 265 -0.98 -12.78 1.96
N GLU A 266 -2.10 -12.64 2.65
CA GLU A 266 -3.12 -13.66 2.80
C GLU A 266 -4.27 -13.37 1.86
N ILE A 267 -4.79 -14.39 1.18
CA ILE A 267 -5.84 -14.29 0.18
C ILE A 267 -7.05 -15.11 0.63
N SER A 268 -8.23 -14.50 0.57
CA SER A 268 -9.52 -15.15 0.84
C SER A 268 -10.53 -14.77 -0.24
N TYR A 269 -11.50 -15.63 -0.49
CA TYR A 269 -12.55 -15.43 -1.49
C TYR A 269 -13.94 -15.52 -0.87
N SER A 270 -14.86 -14.71 -1.39
CA SER A 270 -16.28 -14.82 -1.11
C SER A 270 -17.06 -15.01 -2.41
N TYR A 271 -18.04 -15.93 -2.37
CA TYR A 271 -18.92 -16.26 -3.50
C TYR A 271 -20.37 -15.86 -3.25
N ASP A 272 -20.61 -15.12 -2.16
CA ASP A 272 -21.92 -14.70 -1.67
C ASP A 272 -21.94 -13.22 -1.24
N TYR A 273 -21.23 -12.37 -2.00
CA TYR A 273 -21.13 -10.92 -1.79
C TYR A 273 -20.60 -10.54 -0.39
N GLY A 274 -19.62 -11.29 0.13
CA GLY A 274 -18.98 -10.99 1.41
C GLY A 274 -19.71 -11.51 2.63
N THR A 275 -20.78 -12.31 2.46
CA THR A 275 -21.50 -12.92 3.60
C THR A 275 -20.66 -14.01 4.25
N SER A 276 -19.94 -14.79 3.46
CA SER A 276 -18.98 -15.79 3.94
C SER A 276 -17.68 -15.74 3.14
N TRP A 277 -16.61 -16.20 3.79
CA TRP A 277 -15.26 -16.15 3.23
C TRP A 277 -14.55 -17.49 3.37
N THR A 278 -13.74 -17.84 2.39
CA THR A 278 -12.85 -18.99 2.47
C THR A 278 -11.77 -18.75 3.53
N PRO A 279 -11.17 -19.80 4.12
CA PRO A 279 -9.97 -19.64 4.93
C PRO A 279 -8.87 -18.92 4.15
N TYR A 280 -8.10 -18.07 4.83
CA TYR A 280 -6.95 -17.41 4.23
C TYR A 280 -5.90 -18.42 3.76
N LYS A 281 -5.28 -18.10 2.63
CA LYS A 281 -4.08 -18.77 2.12
C LYS A 281 -2.99 -17.73 1.98
N ALA A 282 -1.83 -18.00 2.56
CA ALA A 282 -0.67 -17.17 2.36
C ALA A 282 -0.11 -17.35 0.95
N ASP A 283 0.31 -16.23 0.36
CA ASP A 283 1.03 -16.18 -0.89
C ASP A 283 2.15 -15.14 -0.78
N ASN A 284 3.33 -15.48 -1.25
CA ASN A 284 4.50 -14.59 -1.32
C ASN A 284 5.14 -14.60 -2.72
N GLY A 285 4.45 -15.16 -3.70
CA GLY A 285 4.79 -15.04 -5.11
C GLY A 285 4.46 -13.66 -5.67
N VAL A 286 5.01 -13.32 -6.81
CA VAL A 286 4.70 -12.04 -7.49
C VAL A 286 3.23 -12.03 -7.92
N PRO A 287 2.47 -10.97 -7.64
CA PRO A 287 2.83 -9.71 -6.97
C PRO A 287 2.54 -9.71 -5.46
N TYR A 288 2.18 -10.83 -4.86
CA TYR A 288 1.77 -10.92 -3.45
C TYR A 288 2.96 -10.79 -2.48
N ILE A 289 4.04 -10.21 -2.97
CA ILE A 289 5.23 -9.86 -2.20
C ILE A 289 4.91 -8.60 -1.36
N SER A 290 5.21 -8.63 -0.08
CA SER A 290 5.07 -7.48 0.80
C SER A 290 6.07 -7.55 1.96
N PRO A 291 6.78 -6.46 2.25
CA PRO A 291 7.63 -6.35 3.45
C PRO A 291 6.83 -6.00 4.71
N SER A 292 5.59 -6.46 4.83
CA SER A 292 4.64 -6.02 5.85
C SER A 292 4.32 -4.53 5.74
N SER A 293 3.84 -4.13 4.56
CA SER A 293 3.35 -2.78 4.27
C SER A 293 1.93 -2.85 3.73
N LYS A 294 1.17 -1.77 3.91
CA LYS A 294 -0.11 -1.59 3.21
C LYS A 294 0.16 -1.62 1.70
N PHE A 295 -0.76 -2.19 0.95
CA PHE A 295 -0.76 -2.26 -0.50
C PHE A 295 -2.04 -1.59 -1.02
N HIS A 296 -2.20 -1.51 -2.34
CA HIS A 296 -3.43 -1.06 -2.97
C HIS A 296 -3.86 -2.04 -4.05
N ILE A 297 -5.16 -2.34 -4.11
CA ILE A 297 -5.77 -3.13 -5.17
C ILE A 297 -7.09 -2.50 -5.61
N GLN A 298 -7.30 -2.40 -6.92
CA GLN A 298 -8.58 -1.97 -7.48
C GLN A 298 -8.77 -2.52 -8.90
N ARG A 299 -10.02 -2.56 -9.36
CA ARG A 299 -10.35 -2.79 -10.76
C ARG A 299 -10.34 -1.46 -11.51
N LEU A 300 -9.64 -1.41 -12.63
CA LEU A 300 -9.60 -0.27 -13.54
C LEU A 300 -10.80 -0.30 -14.50
N GLU A 301 -11.05 0.81 -15.20
CA GLU A 301 -12.12 0.95 -16.19
C GLU A 301 -11.98 -0.04 -17.35
N SER A 302 -10.76 -0.43 -17.71
CA SER A 302 -10.48 -1.49 -18.69
C SER A 302 -10.90 -2.89 -18.25
N GLY A 303 -11.25 -3.07 -16.98
CA GLY A 303 -11.47 -4.35 -16.34
C GLY A 303 -10.19 -5.01 -15.79
N ALA A 304 -9.01 -4.45 -16.02
CA ALA A 304 -7.78 -4.94 -15.40
C ALA A 304 -7.80 -4.76 -13.87
N ILE A 305 -7.13 -5.65 -13.14
CA ILE A 305 -6.84 -5.45 -11.72
C ILE A 305 -5.47 -4.81 -11.59
N LEU A 306 -5.44 -3.61 -11.01
CA LEU A 306 -4.24 -2.92 -10.57
C LEU A 306 -3.88 -3.38 -9.17
N MET A 307 -2.64 -3.80 -8.95
CA MET A 307 -2.03 -4.05 -7.65
C MET A 307 -0.83 -3.12 -7.49
N ILE A 308 -0.74 -2.41 -6.38
CA ILE A 308 0.42 -1.60 -6.03
C ILE A 308 0.99 -2.14 -4.73
N THR A 309 2.20 -2.66 -4.80
CA THR A 309 2.91 -3.26 -3.67
C THR A 309 4.42 -3.19 -3.90
N HIS A 310 5.20 -3.75 -3.00
CA HIS A 310 6.65 -3.79 -3.13
C HIS A 310 7.10 -4.99 -3.98
N ALA A 311 8.22 -4.84 -4.67
CA ALA A 311 8.86 -5.93 -5.40
C ALA A 311 9.87 -6.71 -4.54
N THR A 312 9.87 -6.49 -3.23
CA THR A 312 10.77 -7.12 -2.25
C THR A 312 10.03 -7.45 -0.96
N THR A 313 10.49 -8.46 -0.22
CA THR A 313 10.02 -8.79 1.13
C THR A 313 10.94 -8.26 2.23
N ALA A 314 12.10 -7.70 1.86
CA ALA A 314 13.13 -7.31 2.82
C ALA A 314 12.76 -6.04 3.58
N ASP A 315 12.48 -4.97 2.85
CA ASP A 315 12.17 -3.65 3.38
C ASP A 315 11.14 -2.93 2.51
N ARG A 316 10.63 -1.77 2.96
CA ARG A 316 9.68 -0.95 2.22
C ARG A 316 10.38 -0.13 1.14
N GLU A 317 10.97 -0.84 0.21
CA GLU A 317 11.65 -0.35 -0.97
C GLU A 317 10.97 -0.90 -2.22
N GLN A 318 11.36 -0.43 -3.39
CA GLN A 318 10.90 -0.98 -4.66
C GLN A 318 9.37 -1.04 -4.78
N LEU A 319 8.71 0.10 -4.57
CA LEU A 319 7.28 0.23 -4.79
C LEU A 319 6.97 0.06 -6.27
N ALA A 320 6.06 -0.83 -6.63
CA ALA A 320 5.75 -1.17 -8.00
C ALA A 320 4.24 -1.30 -8.24
N ALA A 321 3.81 -0.99 -9.47
CA ALA A 321 2.47 -1.23 -9.97
C ALA A 321 2.45 -2.47 -10.87
N TYR A 322 1.46 -3.33 -10.68
CA TYR A 322 1.25 -4.56 -11.43
C TYR A 322 -0.14 -4.58 -12.06
N LEU A 323 -0.28 -5.22 -13.24
CA LEU A 323 -1.58 -5.41 -13.90
C LEU A 323 -1.88 -6.88 -14.15
N SER A 324 -3.12 -7.24 -13.87
CA SER A 324 -3.73 -8.53 -14.21
C SER A 324 -4.93 -8.31 -15.12
N TYR A 325 -5.05 -9.13 -16.17
CA TYR A 325 -6.19 -9.18 -17.08
C TYR A 325 -6.98 -10.49 -16.97
N ASP A 326 -6.67 -11.32 -15.96
CA ASP A 326 -7.25 -12.64 -15.72
C ASP A 326 -7.80 -12.82 -14.30
N ASP A 327 -8.35 -11.73 -13.73
CA ASP A 327 -8.91 -11.68 -12.38
C ASP A 327 -7.90 -12.03 -11.27
N GLY A 328 -6.67 -11.52 -11.39
CA GLY A 328 -5.65 -11.67 -10.36
C GLY A 328 -4.95 -13.02 -10.35
N LYS A 329 -5.17 -13.88 -11.35
CA LYS A 329 -4.48 -15.18 -11.43
C LYS A 329 -3.02 -15.03 -11.82
N THR A 330 -2.73 -14.08 -12.73
CA THR A 330 -1.38 -13.71 -13.12
C THR A 330 -1.22 -12.20 -13.23
N TYR A 331 0.00 -11.72 -13.02
CA TYR A 331 0.36 -10.30 -13.15
C TYR A 331 1.62 -10.16 -14.02
N PRO A 332 1.47 -10.32 -15.35
CA PRO A 332 2.62 -10.35 -16.23
C PRO A 332 3.27 -8.99 -16.48
N TYR A 333 2.64 -7.91 -16.03
CA TYR A 333 3.10 -6.54 -16.28
C TYR A 333 3.46 -5.86 -14.97
N MET A 334 4.61 -5.19 -14.93
CA MET A 334 5.09 -4.47 -13.76
C MET A 334 5.85 -3.21 -14.16
N LEU A 335 5.55 -2.11 -13.49
CA LEU A 335 6.32 -0.86 -13.54
C LEU A 335 6.83 -0.54 -12.16
N MET A 336 8.15 -0.31 -12.02
CA MET A 336 8.74 0.22 -10.81
C MET A 336 8.33 1.69 -10.66
N LEU A 337 7.63 2.02 -9.57
CA LEU A 337 7.16 3.38 -9.28
C LEU A 337 8.24 4.17 -8.52
N ASP A 338 8.74 3.59 -7.45
CA ASP A 338 9.78 4.22 -6.63
C ASP A 338 10.66 3.16 -6.00
N ASP A 339 11.95 3.28 -6.24
CA ASP A 339 13.00 2.42 -5.72
C ASP A 339 13.95 3.18 -4.80
N THR A 340 13.50 4.33 -4.27
CA THR A 340 14.32 5.14 -3.35
C THR A 340 14.78 4.27 -2.18
N ASP A 341 16.09 4.11 -2.08
CA ASP A 341 16.75 3.43 -0.97
C ASP A 341 16.90 4.42 0.20
N ILE A 342 15.89 4.46 1.05
CA ILE A 342 15.91 5.27 2.27
C ILE A 342 16.55 4.44 3.37
N ARG A 343 17.88 4.38 3.37
CA ARG A 343 18.64 3.73 4.44
C ARG A 343 18.71 4.67 5.64
N GLY A 344 17.74 4.51 6.50
CA GLY A 344 17.70 5.15 7.80
C GLY A 344 17.60 4.12 8.93
N SER A 345 17.11 4.53 10.07
CA SER A 345 16.63 3.60 11.07
C SER A 345 15.47 2.80 10.49
N TRP A 346 15.27 1.56 10.95
CA TRP A 346 14.10 0.72 10.59
C TRP A 346 12.74 1.46 10.74
N ARG A 347 12.73 2.65 11.33
CA ARG A 347 11.57 3.53 11.54
C ARG A 347 11.30 4.48 10.37
N ASP A 348 12.24 4.67 9.44
CA ASP A 348 12.01 5.55 8.28
C ASP A 348 11.07 4.95 7.23
N PHE A 349 10.80 3.66 7.31
CA PHE A 349 9.80 2.94 6.53
C PHE A 349 9.91 3.08 5.00
N GLY A 350 11.00 3.59 4.47
CA GLY A 350 11.21 3.68 3.02
C GLY A 350 10.08 4.38 2.26
N VAL A 351 9.66 3.80 1.14
CA VAL A 351 8.47 4.21 0.36
C VAL A 351 7.32 3.28 0.69
N SER A 352 6.17 3.79 1.14
CA SER A 352 5.12 2.93 1.66
C SER A 352 3.71 3.49 1.56
N TYR A 353 2.75 2.66 1.91
CA TYR A 353 1.32 2.99 2.00
C TYR A 353 0.74 3.62 0.73
N PRO A 354 0.88 2.95 -0.43
CA PRO A 354 0.32 3.46 -1.68
C PRO A 354 -1.20 3.44 -1.66
N GLU A 355 -1.79 4.45 -2.27
CA GLU A 355 -3.19 4.47 -2.64
C GLU A 355 -3.38 5.11 -4.02
N ALA A 356 -4.22 4.54 -4.87
CA ALA A 356 -4.56 5.14 -6.15
C ALA A 356 -5.96 5.75 -6.10
N ALA A 357 -6.19 6.84 -6.85
CA ALA A 357 -7.52 7.38 -7.04
C ALA A 357 -8.46 6.32 -7.64
N ALA A 358 -9.73 6.30 -7.19
CA ALA A 358 -10.72 5.38 -7.74
C ALA A 358 -11.01 5.71 -9.22
N GLN A 359 -11.02 6.99 -9.55
CA GLN A 359 -11.25 7.51 -10.89
C GLN A 359 -9.92 7.61 -11.63
N GLN A 360 -9.94 7.25 -12.91
CA GLN A 360 -8.84 7.48 -13.83
C GLN A 360 -9.01 8.84 -14.53
N GLY A 361 -7.90 9.40 -15.02
CA GLY A 361 -7.91 10.60 -15.85
C GLY A 361 -8.49 10.34 -17.25
N GLU A 362 -8.79 11.41 -17.98
CA GLU A 362 -9.39 11.34 -19.33
C GLU A 362 -8.56 10.56 -20.35
N ASN A 363 -7.24 10.48 -20.14
CA ASN A 363 -6.32 9.73 -21.00
C ASN A 363 -5.90 8.39 -20.37
N GLY A 364 -6.63 7.91 -19.37
CA GLY A 364 -6.34 6.68 -18.64
C GLY A 364 -5.25 6.84 -17.59
N GLU A 365 -4.97 8.06 -17.14
CA GLU A 365 -4.02 8.31 -16.06
C GLU A 365 -4.49 7.64 -14.77
N ILE A 366 -3.57 6.98 -14.10
CA ILE A 366 -3.72 6.38 -12.79
C ILE A 366 -2.88 7.22 -11.82
N TYR A 367 -3.54 7.85 -10.87
CA TYR A 367 -2.91 8.73 -9.88
C TYR A 367 -2.62 7.94 -8.61
N ILE A 368 -1.35 7.78 -8.27
CA ILE A 368 -0.88 6.94 -7.17
C ILE A 368 -0.12 7.82 -6.18
N VAL A 369 -0.60 7.89 -4.95
CA VAL A 369 0.07 8.60 -3.86
C VAL A 369 0.67 7.61 -2.86
N TYR A 370 1.77 8.00 -2.20
CA TYR A 370 2.45 7.20 -1.20
C TYR A 370 3.35 8.09 -0.33
N ASP A 371 3.77 7.58 0.80
CA ASP A 371 4.75 8.27 1.64
C ASP A 371 6.18 7.80 1.37
N ALA A 372 7.14 8.70 1.57
CA ALA A 372 8.56 8.43 1.44
C ALA A 372 9.32 8.97 2.66
N GLY A 373 9.91 8.04 3.44
CA GLY A 373 10.70 8.36 4.62
C GLY A 373 9.94 9.17 5.67
N ARG A 374 8.88 8.61 6.25
CA ARG A 374 7.92 9.28 7.13
C ARG A 374 8.53 10.18 8.21
N TYR A 375 9.67 9.80 8.77
CA TYR A 375 10.36 10.49 9.86
C TYR A 375 11.66 11.16 9.40
N GLY A 376 12.21 10.73 8.28
CA GLY A 376 13.44 11.23 7.67
C GLY A 376 13.16 12.24 6.57
N LEU A 377 12.90 11.80 5.35
CA LEU A 377 12.55 12.64 4.20
C LEU A 377 11.26 13.41 4.42
N LYS A 378 10.29 12.78 5.05
CA LYS A 378 8.96 13.32 5.35
C LYS A 378 8.27 13.86 4.10
N GLU A 379 8.21 13.04 3.07
CA GLU A 379 7.59 13.39 1.80
C GLU A 379 6.30 12.62 1.57
N ILE A 380 5.33 13.31 0.96
CA ILE A 380 4.20 12.71 0.27
C ILE A 380 4.47 12.85 -1.21
N ARG A 381 4.47 11.74 -1.93
CA ARG A 381 4.80 11.65 -3.36
C ARG A 381 3.62 11.16 -4.17
N MET A 382 3.67 11.47 -5.47
CA MET A 382 2.72 10.99 -6.45
C MET A 382 3.45 10.43 -7.67
N CYS A 383 2.94 9.33 -8.22
CA CYS A 383 3.19 8.90 -9.58
C CYS A 383 1.90 9.01 -10.38
N VAL A 384 2.01 9.48 -11.61
CA VAL A 384 0.96 9.42 -12.63
C VAL A 384 1.44 8.48 -13.71
N VAL A 385 0.71 7.40 -13.95
CA VAL A 385 1.08 6.36 -14.92
C VAL A 385 -0.16 5.92 -15.70
N THR A 386 0.05 5.26 -16.83
CA THR A 386 -1.04 4.64 -17.60
C THR A 386 -0.86 3.11 -17.63
N GLU A 387 -1.89 2.39 -18.03
CA GLU A 387 -1.75 0.94 -18.27
C GLU A 387 -0.69 0.63 -19.32
N GLU A 388 -0.47 1.53 -20.29
CA GLU A 388 0.56 1.37 -21.32
C GLU A 388 1.97 1.45 -20.72
N ASP A 389 2.20 2.38 -19.78
CA ASP A 389 3.47 2.48 -19.07
C ASP A 389 3.74 1.22 -18.24
N ILE A 390 2.71 0.72 -17.54
CA ILE A 390 2.84 -0.50 -16.72
C ILE A 390 3.10 -1.73 -17.61
N LYS A 391 2.42 -1.85 -18.76
CA LYS A 391 2.66 -2.92 -19.74
C LYS A 391 4.07 -2.88 -20.32
N ALA A 392 4.55 -1.68 -20.62
CA ALA A 392 5.92 -1.48 -21.12
C ALA A 392 6.98 -1.70 -20.04
N GLY A 393 6.60 -1.64 -18.76
CA GLY A 393 7.50 -1.72 -17.62
C GLY A 393 8.46 -0.52 -17.51
N LYS A 394 8.14 0.57 -18.18
CA LYS A 394 8.88 1.84 -18.20
C LYS A 394 7.97 2.98 -18.64
N PRO A 395 8.29 4.26 -18.33
CA PRO A 395 7.60 5.41 -18.89
C PRO A 395 7.65 5.39 -20.42
N VAL A 396 6.50 5.38 -21.09
CA VAL A 396 6.38 5.45 -22.56
C VAL A 396 5.35 6.45 -23.02
N THR A 397 4.42 6.87 -22.15
CA THR A 397 3.42 7.87 -22.47
C THR A 397 3.86 9.27 -22.03
N GLN A 398 3.35 10.30 -22.70
CA GLN A 398 3.58 11.70 -22.30
C GLN A 398 2.91 12.08 -20.97
N TYR A 399 2.03 11.22 -20.46
CA TYR A 399 1.29 11.43 -19.22
C TYR A 399 2.05 10.89 -18.00
N CYS A 400 3.05 10.03 -18.24
CA CYS A 400 3.81 9.41 -17.16
C CYS A 400 4.67 10.44 -16.43
N ARG A 401 4.46 10.56 -15.13
CA ARG A 401 5.23 11.40 -14.22
C ARG A 401 5.53 10.60 -12.97
N MET A 402 6.79 10.57 -12.58
CA MET A 402 7.26 9.69 -11.52
C MET A 402 7.76 10.49 -10.34
N ARG A 403 7.37 10.09 -9.14
CA ARG A 403 7.90 10.61 -7.87
C ARG A 403 7.74 12.12 -7.70
N GLU A 404 6.62 12.69 -8.17
CA GLU A 404 6.31 14.09 -7.96
C GLU A 404 6.00 14.37 -6.49
N GLN A 405 6.55 15.42 -5.96
CA GLN A 405 6.39 15.82 -4.59
C GLN A 405 5.06 16.56 -4.40
N ILE A 406 4.21 16.05 -3.48
CA ILE A 406 3.02 16.77 -3.00
C ILE A 406 3.37 17.65 -1.80
N SER A 407 4.11 17.09 -0.84
CA SER A 407 4.52 17.78 0.39
C SER A 407 5.89 17.29 0.86
N LYS A 408 6.67 18.20 1.46
CA LYS A 408 7.95 17.91 2.10
C LYS A 408 8.12 18.79 3.34
N LEU A 409 8.24 18.17 4.50
CA LEU A 409 8.34 18.88 5.79
C LEU A 409 9.78 19.26 6.17
N GLY A 410 10.56 19.73 5.24
CA GLY A 410 11.98 19.97 5.48
C GLY A 410 12.75 18.68 5.74
N GLY A 411 14.02 18.67 5.59
CA GLY A 411 14.82 17.46 5.74
C GLY A 411 16.04 17.50 4.86
N TYR A 412 16.40 16.37 4.33
CA TYR A 412 17.59 16.21 3.53
C TYR A 412 17.36 16.76 2.12
N LEU A 413 18.42 17.36 1.56
CA LEU A 413 18.44 17.70 0.14
C LEU A 413 18.29 16.41 -0.67
N ASP A 414 17.29 16.37 -1.52
CA ASP A 414 17.12 15.26 -2.45
C ASP A 414 17.87 15.55 -3.77
N TYR A 415 18.41 14.50 -4.38
CA TYR A 415 18.99 14.56 -5.70
C TYR A 415 17.99 13.96 -6.68
N VAL A 416 17.42 14.80 -7.51
CA VAL A 416 16.25 14.47 -8.34
C VAL A 416 16.61 13.99 -9.73
N ASP A 417 17.87 14.20 -10.17
CA ASP A 417 18.30 13.86 -11.51
C ASP A 417 19.81 13.56 -11.60
N THR A 418 20.25 13.13 -12.75
CA THR A 418 21.67 12.97 -13.09
C THR A 418 22.03 13.83 -14.29
N SER A 419 23.27 14.30 -14.36
CA SER A 419 23.77 15.04 -15.53
C SER A 419 24.05 14.13 -16.73
N GLU A 420 24.16 12.83 -16.50
CA GLU A 420 24.47 11.84 -17.52
C GLU A 420 23.21 11.33 -18.19
N ASP A 421 23.23 11.28 -19.52
CA ASP A 421 22.17 10.69 -20.34
C ASP A 421 22.48 9.19 -20.55
N TYR A 422 21.77 8.32 -19.85
CA TYR A 422 21.86 6.88 -20.01
C TYR A 422 20.48 6.20 -19.87
N GLU A 423 20.31 5.09 -20.61
CA GLU A 423 19.04 4.38 -20.59
C GLU A 423 18.86 3.61 -19.28
N ARG A 424 17.81 3.89 -18.52
CA ARG A 424 17.49 3.22 -17.25
C ARG A 424 16.72 1.93 -17.43
N TYR A 425 16.10 1.70 -18.57
CA TYR A 425 15.28 0.54 -18.88
C TYR A 425 15.77 -0.13 -20.15
N ILE A 426 16.62 -1.13 -20.00
CA ILE A 426 17.27 -1.82 -21.12
C ILE A 426 16.58 -3.16 -21.34
N THR A 427 16.23 -3.50 -22.58
CA THR A 427 15.76 -4.83 -22.96
C THR A 427 16.82 -5.53 -23.77
N VAL A 428 17.20 -6.74 -23.37
CA VAL A 428 18.22 -7.55 -24.02
C VAL A 428 17.66 -8.91 -24.45
N GLN A 429 18.28 -9.50 -25.46
CA GLN A 429 17.95 -10.87 -25.88
C GLN A 429 18.58 -11.91 -24.94
N PRO A 430 17.99 -13.12 -24.82
CA PRO A 430 18.62 -14.23 -24.12
C PRO A 430 20.05 -14.47 -24.62
N GLY A 431 20.96 -14.76 -23.73
CA GLY A 431 22.38 -14.96 -24.05
C GLY A 431 23.24 -13.68 -24.03
N THR A 432 22.65 -12.50 -23.80
CA THR A 432 23.42 -11.24 -23.72
C THR A 432 24.36 -11.27 -22.50
N GLU A 433 25.64 -11.10 -22.73
CA GLU A 433 26.64 -11.13 -21.65
C GLU A 433 26.54 -9.86 -20.75
N LYS A 434 26.73 -10.04 -19.45
CA LYS A 434 26.73 -8.95 -18.46
C LYS A 434 27.68 -7.81 -18.87
N SER A 435 28.86 -8.13 -19.41
CA SER A 435 29.83 -7.14 -19.89
C SER A 435 29.34 -6.26 -21.03
N ALA A 436 28.44 -6.77 -21.88
CA ALA A 436 27.86 -5.98 -22.97
C ALA A 436 26.83 -4.95 -22.44
N ILE A 437 26.19 -5.25 -21.31
CA ILE A 437 25.30 -4.31 -20.61
C ILE A 437 26.17 -3.25 -19.91
N LEU A 438 27.14 -3.68 -19.12
CA LEU A 438 28.03 -2.78 -18.38
C LEU A 438 28.77 -1.77 -19.29
N ALA A 439 29.09 -2.17 -20.51
CA ALA A 439 29.75 -1.28 -21.49
C ALA A 439 28.85 -0.11 -21.96
N GLN A 440 27.55 -0.15 -21.72
CA GLN A 440 26.61 0.91 -22.06
C GLN A 440 26.36 1.88 -20.91
N LEU A 441 26.86 1.57 -19.70
CA LEU A 441 26.59 2.34 -18.49
C LEU A 441 27.78 3.28 -18.18
N PRO A 442 27.52 4.50 -17.66
CA PRO A 442 28.58 5.47 -17.36
C PRO A 442 29.44 5.02 -16.17
N ALA A 443 30.75 5.23 -16.26
CA ALA A 443 31.69 4.95 -15.17
C ALA A 443 31.66 6.00 -14.04
N SER A 444 31.09 7.17 -14.30
CA SER A 444 30.87 8.24 -13.33
C SER A 444 29.50 8.85 -13.55
N VAL A 445 28.84 9.26 -12.49
CA VAL A 445 27.52 9.88 -12.50
C VAL A 445 27.55 11.11 -11.63
N THR A 446 27.01 12.22 -12.13
CA THR A 446 26.85 13.44 -11.34
C THR A 446 25.39 13.60 -10.96
N LEU A 447 25.08 13.57 -9.67
CA LEU A 447 23.74 13.82 -9.15
C LEU A 447 23.46 15.31 -9.11
N ILE A 448 22.23 15.69 -9.45
CA ILE A 448 21.73 17.07 -9.41
C ILE A 448 20.71 17.18 -8.28
N GLY A 449 20.99 18.04 -7.31
CA GLY A 449 20.08 18.32 -6.19
C GLY A 449 18.94 19.26 -6.61
N GLU A 450 17.86 19.26 -5.83
CA GLU A 450 16.71 20.18 -6.00
C GLU A 450 17.13 21.66 -6.00
N ASP A 451 18.20 22.00 -5.30
CA ASP A 451 18.78 23.34 -5.24
C ASP A 451 19.78 23.62 -6.40
N GLY A 452 19.91 22.70 -7.36
CA GLY A 452 20.87 22.77 -8.45
C GLY A 452 22.31 22.43 -8.05
N SER A 453 22.55 21.99 -6.81
CA SER A 453 23.88 21.49 -6.39
C SER A 453 24.25 20.24 -7.19
N GLN A 454 25.55 20.05 -7.42
CA GLN A 454 26.07 18.92 -8.18
C GLN A 454 26.97 18.06 -7.29
N LEU A 455 26.78 16.76 -7.34
CA LEU A 455 27.56 15.78 -6.59
C LEU A 455 28.10 14.70 -7.55
N PRO A 456 29.37 14.80 -7.97
CA PRO A 456 29.99 13.79 -8.83
C PRO A 456 30.30 12.54 -8.03
N LEU A 457 29.94 11.38 -8.59
CA LEU A 457 30.20 10.06 -8.06
C LEU A 457 31.02 9.25 -9.05
N THR A 458 31.95 8.45 -8.55
CA THR A 458 32.70 7.45 -9.33
C THR A 458 32.47 6.08 -8.71
N GLY A 459 32.18 5.08 -9.54
CA GLY A 459 31.89 3.72 -9.08
C GLY A 459 31.74 2.74 -10.23
N GLU A 460 31.27 1.57 -9.92
CA GLU A 460 31.03 0.48 -10.86
C GLU A 460 29.57 0.04 -10.77
N TRP A 461 29.02 -0.41 -11.88
CA TRP A 461 27.69 -1.02 -11.92
C TRP A 461 27.79 -2.50 -11.66
N GLU A 462 26.93 -3.02 -10.79
CA GLU A 462 26.89 -4.44 -10.43
C GLU A 462 25.46 -4.97 -10.38
N CYS A 463 25.30 -6.23 -10.81
CA CYS A 463 24.10 -7.03 -10.62
C CYS A 463 24.55 -8.45 -10.28
N LEU A 464 24.34 -8.88 -9.05
CA LEU A 464 24.90 -10.16 -8.54
C LEU A 464 24.16 -11.38 -9.10
N ASP A 465 22.87 -11.25 -9.36
CA ASP A 465 21.97 -12.33 -9.76
C ASP A 465 21.70 -12.38 -11.27
N TYR A 466 22.40 -11.56 -12.08
CA TYR A 466 22.16 -11.51 -13.52
C TYR A 466 22.38 -12.88 -14.18
N ALA A 467 21.32 -13.40 -14.81
CA ALA A 467 21.29 -14.67 -15.52
C ALA A 467 20.88 -14.47 -16.98
N LYS A 468 21.84 -14.43 -17.88
CA LYS A 468 21.67 -14.06 -19.30
C LYS A 468 20.67 -14.90 -20.11
N ASN A 469 20.39 -16.13 -19.66
CA ASN A 469 19.47 -17.08 -20.36
C ASN A 469 18.14 -17.26 -19.60
N ILE A 470 17.91 -16.51 -18.54
CA ILE A 470 16.67 -16.61 -17.77
C ILE A 470 15.87 -15.34 -18.04
N GLU A 471 14.67 -15.52 -18.61
CA GLU A 471 13.70 -14.44 -18.76
C GLU A 471 13.42 -13.80 -17.40
N GLY A 472 13.46 -12.48 -17.36
CA GLY A 472 13.22 -11.75 -16.12
C GLY A 472 13.79 -10.34 -16.15
N ARG A 473 13.58 -9.63 -15.05
CA ARG A 473 14.13 -8.30 -14.83
C ARG A 473 15.25 -8.37 -13.81
N TYR A 474 16.34 -7.71 -14.11
CA TYR A 474 17.55 -7.63 -13.29
C TYR A 474 17.87 -6.17 -12.99
N THR A 475 18.28 -5.87 -11.77
CA THR A 475 18.65 -4.52 -11.34
C THR A 475 20.17 -4.40 -11.28
N PHE A 476 20.72 -3.48 -12.05
CA PHE A 476 22.12 -3.07 -11.98
C PHE A 476 22.23 -1.86 -11.06
N GLU A 477 23.00 -1.97 -10.01
CA GLU A 477 23.19 -0.93 -9.00
C GLU A 477 24.60 -0.31 -9.13
N PHE A 478 24.68 1.00 -8.91
CA PHE A 478 25.96 1.72 -8.92
C PHE A 478 26.61 1.69 -7.56
N SER A 479 27.89 1.33 -7.48
CA SER A 479 28.63 1.19 -6.23
C SER A 479 29.20 2.48 -5.66
N GLY A 480 29.07 3.61 -6.37
CA GLY A 480 29.59 4.90 -5.94
C GLY A 480 28.91 5.38 -4.65
N LYS A 481 29.69 5.68 -3.61
CA LYS A 481 29.18 6.09 -2.31
C LYS A 481 29.31 7.59 -2.09
N VAL A 482 28.22 8.20 -1.63
CA VAL A 482 28.28 9.54 -1.04
C VAL A 482 28.74 9.42 0.40
N THR A 483 30.00 9.72 0.65
CA THR A 483 30.55 9.68 2.03
C THR A 483 30.15 10.94 2.79
N GLY A 484 29.67 10.76 4.02
CA GLY A 484 29.46 11.85 5.00
C GLY A 484 28.07 12.46 5.07
N LYS A 485 27.08 11.94 4.34
CA LYS A 485 25.66 12.26 4.53
C LYS A 485 24.94 11.06 5.16
N ALA A 486 23.95 11.34 6.02
CA ALA A 486 23.19 10.31 6.73
C ALA A 486 22.28 9.46 5.79
N GLN A 487 22.20 9.80 4.51
CA GLN A 487 21.46 9.10 3.49
C GLN A 487 22.38 8.68 2.35
N ASP A 488 22.29 7.43 2.00
CA ASP A 488 22.88 6.89 0.79
C ASP A 488 21.91 7.14 -0.36
N LEU A 489 22.23 8.11 -1.22
CA LEU A 489 21.37 8.58 -2.33
C LEU A 489 21.53 7.68 -3.56
N TYR A 490 21.05 6.44 -3.50
CA TYR A 490 21.20 5.48 -4.60
C TYR A 490 19.98 5.35 -5.51
N SER A 491 18.85 5.98 -5.17
CA SER A 491 17.57 5.77 -5.87
C SER A 491 17.60 6.08 -7.36
N LEU A 492 18.49 7.01 -7.76
CA LEU A 492 18.65 7.41 -9.17
C LEU A 492 19.68 6.56 -9.91
N LEU A 493 20.43 5.72 -9.22
CA LEU A 493 21.60 5.02 -9.74
C LEU A 493 21.32 3.53 -9.98
N LYS A 494 20.12 3.23 -10.47
CA LYS A 494 19.70 1.89 -10.87
C LYS A 494 19.36 1.82 -12.34
N VAL A 495 19.69 0.70 -12.97
CA VAL A 495 19.30 0.36 -14.33
C VAL A 495 18.59 -0.97 -14.34
N TYR A 496 17.41 -1.00 -14.92
CA TYR A 496 16.57 -2.19 -15.02
C TYR A 496 16.79 -2.86 -16.37
N VAL A 497 17.31 -4.06 -16.34
CA VAL A 497 17.57 -4.87 -17.53
C VAL A 497 16.55 -5.99 -17.63
N THR A 498 15.76 -6.02 -18.68
CA THR A 498 14.82 -7.10 -18.97
C THR A 498 15.43 -8.04 -20.00
N VAL A 499 15.61 -9.31 -19.63
CA VAL A 499 15.92 -10.39 -20.58
C VAL A 499 14.59 -10.84 -21.19
N ALA A 500 14.44 -10.64 -22.51
CA ALA A 500 13.22 -10.97 -23.22
C ALA A 500 12.96 -12.50 -23.25
N ALA A 501 11.69 -12.89 -23.41
CA ALA A 501 11.36 -14.29 -23.72
C ALA A 501 12.05 -14.74 -25.01
N GLU A 502 12.50 -15.99 -25.05
CA GLU A 502 13.01 -16.58 -26.27
C GLU A 502 11.85 -16.63 -27.29
N LYS A 503 12.00 -15.94 -28.44
CA LYS A 503 11.01 -16.04 -29.50
C LYS A 503 11.05 -17.45 -30.04
N GLU A 504 9.98 -18.22 -29.86
CA GLU A 504 9.77 -19.42 -30.68
C GLU A 504 9.75 -18.99 -32.15
N GLU A 505 10.74 -19.40 -32.93
CA GLU A 505 10.67 -19.24 -34.38
C GLU A 505 9.41 -19.99 -34.85
N PRO A 506 8.55 -19.36 -35.67
CA PRO A 506 7.44 -20.09 -36.25
C PRO A 506 8.01 -21.27 -37.04
N SER A 507 7.66 -22.47 -36.61
CA SER A 507 8.01 -23.70 -37.35
C SER A 507 7.57 -23.51 -38.78
N ASP A 508 8.54 -23.55 -39.70
CA ASP A 508 8.35 -23.43 -41.16
C ASP A 508 7.29 -24.44 -41.65
N PRO A 509 6.15 -24.03 -42.21
CA PRO A 509 5.13 -24.95 -42.70
C PRO A 509 5.41 -25.40 -44.13
N SER A 510 6.67 -25.62 -44.50
CA SER A 510 7.01 -26.09 -45.86
C SER A 510 7.87 -27.34 -45.84
N ASP A 511 7.24 -28.49 -45.64
CA ASP A 511 7.62 -29.71 -46.34
C ASP A 511 6.34 -30.45 -46.83
N PRO A 512 5.94 -30.27 -48.09
CA PRO A 512 4.84 -31.03 -48.69
C PRO A 512 5.39 -32.21 -49.46
N SER A 513 5.68 -33.30 -48.77
CA SER A 513 5.91 -34.58 -49.46
C SER A 513 5.54 -35.74 -48.55
N ASP A 514 4.30 -36.17 -48.61
CA ASP A 514 3.86 -37.50 -48.98
C ASP A 514 2.32 -37.66 -48.86
N PRO A 515 1.57 -37.98 -49.94
CA PRO A 515 0.15 -38.30 -49.82
C PRO A 515 -0.01 -39.79 -49.57
N GLY A 516 -0.01 -40.20 -48.31
CA GLY A 516 -0.35 -41.56 -47.87
C GLY A 516 -1.85 -41.74 -47.73
N THR A 517 -2.33 -42.74 -48.41
CA THR A 517 -3.68 -43.33 -48.61
C THR A 517 -4.55 -43.36 -47.32
N PRO A 518 -5.90 -43.19 -47.43
CA PRO A 518 -6.81 -43.24 -46.29
C PRO A 518 -7.16 -44.67 -45.88
N GLU A 519 -6.93 -45.05 -44.65
CA GLU A 519 -7.48 -46.26 -44.05
C GLU A 519 -8.83 -45.99 -43.35
N LYS A 520 -9.70 -47.00 -43.49
CA LYS A 520 -11.12 -47.09 -43.18
C LYS A 520 -11.34 -47.33 -41.66
N PRO A 521 -12.44 -46.89 -41.07
CA PRO A 521 -12.69 -47.07 -39.63
C PRO A 521 -13.17 -48.50 -39.30
N SER A 522 -12.67 -49.07 -38.21
CA SER A 522 -13.19 -50.27 -37.57
C SER A 522 -13.65 -49.96 -36.13
N ASP A 523 -14.85 -50.48 -35.85
CA ASP A 523 -15.63 -50.40 -34.61
C ASP A 523 -15.02 -51.18 -33.41
N PRO A 524 -15.55 -50.98 -32.21
CA PRO A 524 -14.86 -51.22 -30.94
C PRO A 524 -15.19 -52.60 -30.32
N ALA A 525 -14.25 -53.17 -29.60
CA ALA A 525 -14.55 -54.17 -28.56
C ALA A 525 -13.41 -54.38 -27.56
N ASP A 526 -13.83 -54.33 -26.30
CA ASP A 526 -13.35 -55.07 -25.13
C ASP A 526 -12.03 -54.71 -24.39
N GLN A 527 -12.27 -54.17 -23.22
CA GLN A 527 -11.66 -54.39 -21.89
C GLN A 527 -10.46 -55.34 -21.76
N LYS A 528 -9.41 -54.89 -21.09
CA LYS A 528 -8.97 -55.45 -19.78
C LYS A 528 -7.83 -54.65 -19.17
N ASP A 529 -7.99 -54.48 -17.87
CA ASP A 529 -7.04 -53.98 -16.87
C ASP A 529 -5.59 -54.44 -17.05
N ASN A 530 -4.64 -53.53 -16.77
CA ASN A 530 -3.58 -53.81 -15.78
C ASN A 530 -2.78 -52.52 -15.54
N GLY A 531 -2.85 -52.02 -14.30
CA GLY A 531 -2.00 -50.96 -13.80
C GLY A 531 -0.53 -51.41 -13.73
N TRP A 532 0.34 -50.44 -13.85
CA TRP A 532 1.57 -50.33 -13.05
C TRP A 532 2.14 -48.90 -13.12
N ILE A 533 2.37 -48.39 -11.98
CA ILE A 533 2.99 -47.17 -11.51
C ILE A 533 4.40 -46.99 -12.12
N ILE A 534 4.71 -45.79 -12.62
CA ILE A 534 6.09 -45.28 -12.56
C ILE A 534 6.03 -43.92 -11.91
N GLY A 535 6.34 -43.89 -10.61
CA GLY A 535 6.69 -42.69 -9.90
C GLY A 535 8.14 -42.33 -10.21
N VAL A 536 8.38 -41.13 -10.67
CA VAL A 536 9.73 -40.55 -10.67
C VAL A 536 9.81 -39.53 -9.57
N SER A 537 10.68 -39.81 -8.62
CA SER A 537 11.01 -39.10 -7.42
C SER A 537 11.66 -37.74 -7.72
N VAL A 538 11.02 -36.67 -7.24
CA VAL A 538 11.69 -35.39 -6.98
C VAL A 538 11.87 -35.31 -5.45
N GLY A 539 12.93 -35.87 -4.95
CA GLY A 539 13.17 -36.01 -3.51
C GLY A 539 14.63 -35.90 -3.09
N GLY A 540 15.48 -35.25 -3.88
CA GLY A 540 16.91 -35.15 -3.57
C GLY A 540 17.46 -33.78 -3.14
N ALA A 541 16.79 -32.69 -3.49
CA ALA A 541 17.32 -31.35 -3.25
C ALA A 541 16.93 -30.73 -1.90
N ALA A 542 15.76 -31.09 -1.35
CA ALA A 542 15.27 -30.50 -0.09
C ALA A 542 16.02 -30.97 1.17
N ILE A 543 16.61 -32.19 1.15
CA ILE A 543 17.29 -32.74 2.35
C ILE A 543 18.67 -32.11 2.56
N VAL A 544 19.35 -31.64 1.52
CA VAL A 544 20.67 -31.02 1.64
C VAL A 544 20.56 -29.58 2.18
N LEU A 545 19.50 -28.86 1.85
CA LEU A 545 19.29 -27.49 2.33
C LEU A 545 18.96 -27.45 3.82
N CYS A 546 18.14 -28.38 4.32
CA CYS A 546 17.81 -28.47 5.75
C CYS A 546 19.03 -28.83 6.62
N ALA A 547 19.97 -29.61 6.11
CA ALA A 547 21.20 -29.96 6.84
C ALA A 547 22.17 -28.76 6.97
N LEU A 548 22.24 -27.89 5.98
CA LEU A 548 23.06 -26.69 6.00
C LEU A 548 22.53 -25.61 6.95
N VAL A 549 21.20 -25.41 6.99
CA VAL A 549 20.56 -24.46 7.91
C VAL A 549 20.72 -24.90 9.37
N ALA A 550 20.60 -26.20 9.67
CA ALA A 550 20.82 -26.73 11.01
C ALA A 550 22.28 -26.56 11.48
N ALA A 551 23.25 -26.70 10.58
CA ALA A 551 24.65 -26.49 10.90
C ALA A 551 24.99 -25.02 11.23
N VAL A 552 24.39 -24.06 10.54
CA VAL A 552 24.60 -22.63 10.80
C VAL A 552 23.99 -22.21 12.15
N ILE A 553 22.83 -22.75 12.51
CA ILE A 553 22.19 -22.47 13.81
C ILE A 553 22.99 -23.01 14.98
N VAL A 554 23.61 -24.20 14.85
CA VAL A 554 24.45 -24.78 15.89
C VAL A 554 25.77 -24.00 16.07
N ILE A 555 26.36 -23.50 14.99
CA ILE A 555 27.57 -22.67 15.03
C ILE A 555 27.31 -21.32 15.69
N ARG A 556 26.16 -20.65 15.38
CA ARG A 556 25.80 -19.40 16.03
C ARG A 556 25.48 -19.53 17.51
N LYS A 557 24.84 -20.62 17.95
CA LYS A 557 24.62 -20.88 19.40
C LYS A 557 25.92 -21.13 20.16
N LYS A 558 26.94 -21.76 19.57
CA LYS A 558 28.25 -21.94 20.21
C LYS A 558 29.03 -20.63 20.36
N HIS A 559 28.94 -19.71 19.40
CA HIS A 559 29.60 -18.39 19.50
C HIS A 559 28.94 -17.44 20.50
N SER A 560 27.62 -17.56 20.73
CA SER A 560 26.92 -16.78 21.74
C SER A 560 27.21 -17.21 23.18
N ALA A 561 27.53 -18.50 23.41
CA ALA A 561 27.88 -19.02 24.74
C ALA A 561 29.32 -18.70 25.15
N SER A 562 30.22 -18.40 24.20
CA SER A 562 31.63 -18.04 24.46
C SER A 562 31.85 -16.56 24.81
N ARG A 563 30.82 -15.68 24.73
CA ARG A 563 30.90 -14.25 25.09
C ARG A 563 30.30 -13.92 26.46
N LYS A 564 29.89 -14.91 27.24
CA LYS A 564 29.31 -14.74 28.59
C LYS A 564 30.15 -15.46 29.67
N LYS A 565 31.46 -15.60 29.47
CA LYS A 565 32.41 -15.92 30.53
C LYS A 565 33.52 -14.88 30.59
#